data_5aae24d106f595d60951a716af06958b
#
_entry.id   5aae24d106f595d60951a716af06958b
#
_cell.length_a   1.000
_cell.length_b   1.000
_cell.length_c   1.000
_cell.angle_alpha   90.00
_cell.angle_beta   90.00
_cell.angle_gamma   90.00
#
_symmetry.space_group_name_H-M   'P 1'
#
loop_
_entity.id
_entity.type
_entity.pdbx_description
1 polymer ?
#
loop_
_entity_poly.entity_id
_entity_poly.type
_entity_poly.pdbx_seq_one_letter_code
_entity_poly.pdbx_strand_id
1 'polypeptide(L)'
;MNGTVVVDTNVFTAPLRNGRPLEGLYAKHTVGRQIAVAPQTVAEARYGALAAGWGPRRLGELERLTRGVRLLPVDEETIEQVAQLRNDCRAIGHALHQRLHNADLWIAAAAIRWSIPLVAHDAVFVGCPELDLRIELTR
;
A
#
# COMPACT_ATOMS: atom_id res chain seq x y z
N MET A 1 -8.26 -12.70 -7.66
CA MET A 1 -9.59 -12.13 -7.80
C MET A 1 -9.55 -11.00 -8.81
N ASN A 2 -10.37 -11.15 -9.82
CA ASN A 2 -10.46 -10.12 -10.85
C ASN A 2 -11.02 -8.84 -10.26
N GLY A 3 -10.41 -7.74 -10.58
CA GLY A 3 -10.89 -6.44 -10.16
C GLY A 3 -10.51 -5.99 -8.77
N THR A 4 -9.67 -6.71 -8.06
CA THR A 4 -9.13 -6.26 -6.77
C THR A 4 -7.70 -5.74 -6.96
N VAL A 5 -7.36 -4.64 -6.30
CA VAL A 5 -6.00 -4.12 -6.23
C VAL A 5 -5.64 -3.80 -4.79
N VAL A 6 -4.37 -3.99 -4.44
CA VAL A 6 -3.82 -3.52 -3.17
C VAL A 6 -3.27 -2.12 -3.42
N VAL A 7 -3.50 -1.20 -2.50
CA VAL A 7 -2.94 0.15 -2.61
C VAL A 7 -1.95 0.40 -1.47
N ASP A 8 -0.89 1.16 -1.75
CA ASP A 8 0.02 1.62 -0.71
C ASP A 8 -0.57 2.81 0.05
N THR A 9 0.13 3.30 1.05
CA THR A 9 -0.36 4.39 1.89
C THR A 9 -0.62 5.66 1.10
N ASN A 10 0.24 6.00 0.14
CA ASN A 10 0.07 7.22 -0.67
C ASN A 10 -1.19 7.15 -1.52
N VAL A 11 -1.43 6.03 -2.18
CA VAL A 11 -2.63 5.85 -3.02
C VAL A 11 -3.88 5.73 -2.14
N PHE A 12 -3.78 5.03 -1.01
CA PHE A 12 -4.90 4.87 -0.08
C PHE A 12 -5.41 6.23 0.43
N THR A 13 -4.50 7.12 0.82
CA THR A 13 -4.87 8.42 1.38
C THR A 13 -5.08 9.52 0.33
N ALA A 14 -4.89 9.20 -0.94
CA ALA A 14 -5.01 10.18 -2.02
C ALA A 14 -6.32 10.99 -2.00
N PRO A 15 -7.50 10.39 -1.73
CA PRO A 15 -8.76 11.15 -1.68
C PRO A 15 -8.81 12.20 -0.57
N LEU A 16 -7.96 12.09 0.45
CA LEU A 16 -7.95 13.00 1.61
C LEU A 16 -6.93 14.12 1.45
N ARG A 17 -6.12 14.10 0.40
CA ARG A 17 -5.09 15.11 0.19
C ARG A 17 -5.62 16.29 -0.61
N ASN A 18 -5.08 17.46 -0.33
CA ASN A 18 -5.49 18.71 -1.01
C ASN A 18 -5.25 18.59 -2.51
N GLY A 19 -6.28 18.95 -3.31
CA GLY A 19 -6.22 18.92 -4.77
C GLY A 19 -6.28 17.52 -5.37
N ARG A 20 -6.16 16.48 -4.57
CA ARG A 20 -6.27 15.07 -4.98
C ARG A 20 -5.45 14.70 -6.23
N PRO A 21 -4.15 15.10 -6.32
CA PRO A 21 -3.39 14.86 -7.54
C PRO A 21 -3.19 13.37 -7.83
N LEU A 22 -2.94 12.57 -6.79
CA LEU A 22 -2.72 11.14 -6.97
C LEU A 22 -4.01 10.39 -7.27
N GLU A 23 -5.15 10.86 -6.75
CA GLU A 23 -6.43 10.22 -7.05
C GLU A 23 -6.70 10.19 -8.55
N GLY A 24 -6.51 11.33 -9.22
CA GLY A 24 -6.65 11.41 -10.67
C GLY A 24 -5.62 10.58 -11.43
N LEU A 25 -4.37 10.65 -11.00
CA LEU A 25 -3.27 9.93 -11.66
C LEU A 25 -3.46 8.42 -11.65
N TYR A 26 -4.00 7.87 -10.55
CA TYR A 26 -4.18 6.43 -10.39
C TYR A 26 -5.59 5.94 -10.68
N ALA A 27 -6.50 6.81 -11.11
CA ALA A 27 -7.90 6.45 -11.37
C ALA A 27 -8.03 5.25 -12.33
N LYS A 28 -7.19 5.19 -13.36
CA LYS A 28 -7.22 4.07 -14.32
C LYS A 28 -6.92 2.71 -13.68
N HIS A 29 -6.24 2.71 -12.53
CA HIS A 29 -5.90 1.48 -11.82
C HIS A 29 -6.89 1.14 -10.70
N THR A 30 -7.69 2.10 -10.24
CA THR A 30 -8.51 1.94 -9.05
C THR A 30 -10.02 2.02 -9.30
N VAL A 31 -10.45 2.82 -10.27
CA VAL A 31 -11.89 2.99 -10.54
C VAL A 31 -12.51 1.67 -10.99
N GLY A 32 -13.66 1.33 -10.38
CA GLY A 32 -14.37 0.10 -10.69
C GLY A 32 -13.77 -1.16 -10.10
N ARG A 33 -12.76 -1.02 -9.24
CA ARG A 33 -12.08 -2.16 -8.61
C ARG A 33 -12.30 -2.17 -7.11
N GLN A 34 -12.26 -3.35 -6.52
CA GLN A 34 -12.23 -3.47 -5.08
C GLN A 34 -10.85 -3.08 -4.58
N ILE A 35 -10.80 -2.20 -3.59
CA ILE A 35 -9.55 -1.76 -2.99
C ILE A 35 -9.27 -2.59 -1.75
N ALA A 36 -8.06 -3.13 -1.67
CA ALA A 36 -7.58 -3.86 -0.51
C ALA A 36 -6.34 -3.16 0.05
N VAL A 37 -6.13 -3.30 1.34
CA VAL A 37 -4.97 -2.70 2.03
C VAL A 37 -4.39 -3.69 3.02
N ALA A 38 -3.07 -3.61 3.22
CA ALA A 38 -2.41 -4.29 4.31
C ALA A 38 -2.67 -3.53 5.63
N PRO A 39 -2.64 -4.20 6.79
CA PRO A 39 -2.80 -3.52 8.08
C PRO A 39 -1.80 -2.38 8.29
N GLN A 40 -0.58 -2.51 7.78
CA GLN A 40 0.46 -1.49 7.88
C GLN A 40 0.03 -0.19 7.21
N THR A 41 -0.70 -0.27 6.10
CA THR A 41 -1.22 0.90 5.39
C THR A 41 -2.20 1.68 6.27
N VAL A 42 -3.12 0.99 6.93
CA VAL A 42 -4.07 1.63 7.84
C VAL A 42 -3.35 2.27 9.02
N ALA A 43 -2.38 1.56 9.60
CA ALA A 43 -1.60 2.06 10.74
C ALA A 43 -0.83 3.32 10.36
N GLU A 44 -0.17 3.34 9.20
CA GLU A 44 0.57 4.50 8.72
C GLU A 44 -0.35 5.70 8.48
N ALA A 45 -1.50 5.46 7.87
CA ALA A 45 -2.46 6.53 7.60
C ALA A 45 -3.00 7.14 8.90
N ARG A 46 -3.34 6.31 9.88
CA ARG A 46 -3.79 6.77 11.20
C ARG A 46 -2.71 7.53 11.95
N TYR A 47 -1.50 7.01 11.94
CA TYR A 47 -0.39 7.68 12.58
C TYR A 47 -0.15 9.06 11.94
N GLY A 48 -0.13 9.12 10.62
CA GLY A 48 0.07 10.38 9.91
C GLY A 48 -0.99 11.42 10.24
N ALA A 49 -2.26 10.99 10.34
CA ALA A 49 -3.36 11.87 10.72
C ALA A 49 -3.21 12.41 12.14
N LEU A 50 -2.86 11.54 13.08
CA LEU A 50 -2.65 11.92 14.48
C LEU A 50 -1.45 12.85 14.61
N ALA A 51 -0.34 12.53 13.96
CA ALA A 51 0.88 13.35 13.99
C ALA A 51 0.65 14.74 13.38
N ALA A 52 -0.21 14.84 12.36
CA ALA A 52 -0.57 16.10 11.73
C ALA A 52 -1.64 16.89 12.51
N GLY A 53 -2.17 16.33 13.59
CA GLY A 53 -3.16 17.00 14.42
C GLY A 53 -4.53 17.13 13.78
N TRP A 54 -4.94 16.15 12.96
CA TRP A 54 -6.26 16.20 12.34
C TRP A 54 -7.36 16.23 13.36
N GLY A 55 -8.35 17.12 13.14
CA GLY A 55 -9.53 17.20 13.99
C GLY A 55 -10.56 16.11 13.68
N PRO A 56 -11.67 16.09 14.44
CA PRO A 56 -12.70 15.05 14.34
C PRO A 56 -13.26 14.86 12.94
N ARG A 57 -13.43 15.93 12.19
CA ARG A 57 -13.98 15.87 10.83
C ARG A 57 -13.06 15.06 9.90
N ARG A 58 -11.78 15.38 9.86
CA ARG A 58 -10.82 14.70 8.98
C ARG A 58 -10.54 13.28 9.44
N LEU A 59 -10.47 13.06 10.76
CA LEU A 59 -10.34 11.71 11.30
C LEU A 59 -11.55 10.85 10.91
N GLY A 60 -12.76 11.44 10.93
CA GLY A 60 -13.96 10.76 10.47
C GLY A 60 -13.93 10.41 8.98
N GLU A 61 -13.36 11.28 8.15
CA GLU A 61 -13.18 11.00 6.72
C GLU A 61 -12.23 9.82 6.51
N LEU A 62 -11.12 9.78 7.23
CA LEU A 62 -10.17 8.66 7.17
C LEU A 62 -10.83 7.36 7.62
N GLU A 63 -11.64 7.41 8.67
CA GLU A 63 -12.35 6.22 9.16
C GLU A 63 -13.35 5.70 8.14
N ARG A 64 -14.09 6.59 7.47
CA ARG A 64 -15.00 6.19 6.39
C ARG A 64 -14.24 5.55 5.22
N LEU A 65 -13.12 6.14 4.85
CA LEU A 65 -12.27 5.58 3.79
C LEU A 65 -11.78 4.18 4.16
N THR A 66 -11.36 4.00 5.40
CA THR A 66 -10.89 2.70 5.90
C THR A 66 -11.98 1.64 5.88
N ARG A 67 -13.21 2.01 6.23
CA ARG A 67 -14.34 1.07 6.21
C ARG A 67 -14.74 0.67 4.79
N GLY A 68 -14.41 1.48 3.80
CA GLY A 68 -14.73 1.20 2.40
C GLY A 68 -13.77 0.26 1.69
N VAL A 69 -12.69 -0.14 2.33
CA VAL A 69 -11.67 -1.01 1.72
C VAL A 69 -11.62 -2.35 2.44
N ARG A 70 -11.08 -3.35 1.74
CA ARG A 70 -10.88 -4.67 2.32
C ARG A 70 -9.54 -4.73 3.05
N LEU A 71 -9.56 -5.04 4.33
CA LEU A 71 -8.34 -5.27 5.10
C LEU A 71 -7.86 -6.69 4.83
N LEU A 72 -6.66 -6.83 4.29
CA LEU A 72 -6.08 -8.15 4.02
C LEU A 72 -5.63 -8.80 5.33
N PRO A 73 -6.02 -10.04 5.58
CA PRO A 73 -5.55 -10.73 6.79
C PRO A 73 -4.07 -11.06 6.68
N VAL A 74 -3.40 -11.07 7.82
CA VAL A 74 -2.03 -11.56 7.93
C VAL A 74 -2.10 -12.99 8.47
N ASP A 75 -1.89 -13.94 7.58
CA ASP A 75 -1.87 -15.35 7.94
C ASP A 75 -0.43 -15.87 7.96
N GLU A 76 -0.28 -17.17 8.23
CA GLU A 76 1.04 -17.79 8.29
C GLU A 76 1.79 -17.65 6.96
N GLU A 77 1.10 -17.80 5.83
CA GLU A 77 1.72 -17.65 4.51
C GLU A 77 2.18 -16.22 4.25
N THR A 78 1.48 -15.22 4.77
CA THR A 78 1.92 -13.83 4.71
C THR A 78 3.25 -13.65 5.43
N ILE A 79 3.37 -14.23 6.62
CA ILE A 79 4.59 -14.15 7.43
C ILE A 79 5.77 -14.80 6.69
N GLU A 80 5.54 -15.97 6.11
CA GLU A 80 6.54 -16.66 5.29
C GLU A 80 6.94 -15.81 4.09
N GLN A 81 5.96 -15.20 3.42
CA GLN A 81 6.22 -14.36 2.26
C GLN A 81 7.07 -13.13 2.62
N VAL A 82 6.82 -12.52 3.78
CA VAL A 82 7.64 -11.39 4.26
C VAL A 82 9.09 -11.81 4.42
N ALA A 83 9.33 -12.94 5.09
CA ALA A 83 10.68 -13.42 5.32
C ALA A 83 11.40 -13.74 4.00
N GLN A 84 10.71 -14.43 3.10
CA GLN A 84 11.27 -14.79 1.81
C GLN A 84 11.56 -13.56 0.96
N LEU A 85 10.62 -12.63 0.87
CA LEU A 85 10.79 -11.41 0.10
C LEU A 85 11.96 -10.57 0.61
N ARG A 86 12.07 -10.45 1.93
CA ARG A 86 13.20 -9.71 2.54
C ARG A 86 14.54 -10.34 2.15
N ASN A 87 14.62 -11.67 2.22
CA ASN A 87 15.84 -12.38 1.83
C ASN A 87 16.14 -12.17 0.35
N ASP A 88 15.15 -12.28 -0.53
CA ASP A 88 15.34 -12.08 -1.96
C ASP A 88 15.78 -10.64 -2.26
N CYS A 89 15.18 -9.66 -1.62
CA CYS A 89 15.57 -8.25 -1.78
C CYS A 89 16.99 -8.01 -1.31
N ARG A 90 17.38 -8.58 -0.17
CA ARG A 90 18.74 -8.47 0.34
C ARG A 90 19.75 -9.05 -0.64
N ALA A 91 19.43 -10.19 -1.24
CA ALA A 91 20.34 -10.88 -2.16
C ALA A 91 20.64 -10.06 -3.41
N ILE A 92 19.68 -9.25 -3.88
CA ILE A 92 19.87 -8.42 -5.08
C ILE A 92 20.16 -6.95 -4.75
N GLY A 93 20.31 -6.60 -3.47
CA GLY A 93 20.55 -5.22 -3.05
C GLY A 93 19.36 -4.30 -3.18
N HIS A 94 18.15 -4.84 -3.13
CA HIS A 94 16.92 -4.02 -3.21
C HIS A 94 16.60 -3.39 -1.85
N ALA A 95 16.21 -2.12 -1.86
CA ALA A 95 16.02 -1.31 -0.66
C ALA A 95 14.98 -1.86 0.33
N LEU A 96 14.00 -2.63 -0.15
CA LEU A 96 12.95 -3.17 0.73
C LEU A 96 13.49 -4.10 1.83
N HIS A 97 14.74 -4.58 1.73
CA HIS A 97 15.32 -5.39 2.81
C HIS A 97 15.71 -4.55 4.05
N GLN A 98 15.80 -3.23 3.90
CA GLN A 98 16.24 -2.33 4.96
C GLN A 98 15.13 -2.10 5.98
N ARG A 99 15.49 -1.97 7.26
CA ARG A 99 14.52 -1.73 8.34
C ARG A 99 13.67 -0.47 8.10
N LEU A 100 14.26 0.54 7.50
CA LEU A 100 13.56 1.79 7.16
C LEU A 100 12.31 1.53 6.33
N HIS A 101 12.33 0.51 5.49
CA HIS A 101 11.24 0.18 4.58
C HIS A 101 10.41 -1.01 5.03
N ASN A 102 10.44 -1.35 6.32
CA ASN A 102 9.77 -2.55 6.82
C ASN A 102 8.25 -2.54 6.55
N ALA A 103 7.59 -1.42 6.73
CA ALA A 103 6.15 -1.33 6.44
C ALA A 103 5.88 -1.59 4.96
N ASP A 104 6.68 -1.01 4.07
CA ASP A 104 6.54 -1.22 2.63
C ASP A 104 6.80 -2.67 2.24
N LEU A 105 7.75 -3.32 2.91
CA LEU A 105 8.02 -4.74 2.71
C LEU A 105 6.77 -5.58 2.98
N TRP A 106 6.09 -5.32 4.09
CA TRP A 106 4.85 -6.02 4.44
C TRP A 106 3.73 -5.76 3.43
N ILE A 107 3.63 -4.53 2.93
CA ILE A 107 2.65 -4.16 1.90
C ILE A 107 2.90 -4.96 0.62
N ALA A 108 4.16 -4.98 0.14
CA ALA A 108 4.52 -5.75 -1.04
C ALA A 108 4.27 -7.25 -0.84
N ALA A 109 4.67 -7.78 0.31
CA ALA A 109 4.48 -9.19 0.62
C ALA A 109 3.00 -9.57 0.67
N ALA A 110 2.14 -8.70 1.19
CA ALA A 110 0.70 -8.94 1.20
C ALA A 110 0.14 -9.07 -0.22
N ALA A 111 0.54 -8.18 -1.12
CA ALA A 111 0.12 -8.24 -2.52
C ALA A 111 0.57 -9.54 -3.19
N ILE A 112 1.81 -9.94 -2.96
CA ILE A 112 2.36 -11.19 -3.51
C ILE A 112 1.61 -12.38 -2.93
N ARG A 113 1.43 -12.40 -1.60
CA ARG A 113 0.76 -13.50 -0.88
C ARG A 113 -0.63 -13.78 -1.46
N TRP A 114 -1.39 -12.75 -1.76
CA TRP A 114 -2.77 -12.89 -2.24
C TRP A 114 -2.86 -12.83 -3.76
N SER A 115 -1.73 -12.74 -4.46
CA SER A 115 -1.65 -12.65 -5.94
C SER A 115 -2.50 -11.51 -6.50
N ILE A 116 -2.39 -10.34 -5.87
CA ILE A 116 -3.15 -9.14 -6.23
C ILE A 116 -2.15 -8.07 -6.65
N PRO A 117 -2.41 -7.31 -7.74
CA PRO A 117 -1.53 -6.20 -8.11
C PRO A 117 -1.44 -5.14 -7.02
N LEU A 118 -0.25 -4.56 -6.84
CA LEU A 118 -0.04 -3.41 -5.97
C LEU A 118 -0.06 -2.13 -6.82
N VAL A 119 -0.95 -1.22 -6.45
CA VAL A 119 -0.99 0.13 -7.01
C VAL A 119 -0.31 1.06 -6.00
N ALA A 120 0.82 1.62 -6.36
CA ALA A 120 1.65 2.38 -5.44
C ALA A 120 2.24 3.62 -6.09
N HIS A 121 2.57 4.61 -5.27
CA HIS A 121 3.27 5.82 -5.71
C HIS A 121 4.50 6.06 -4.84
N ASP A 122 5.38 5.08 -4.82
CA ASP A 122 6.67 5.16 -4.15
C ASP A 122 7.67 4.33 -4.95
N ALA A 123 8.75 4.95 -5.37
CA ALA A 123 9.77 4.29 -6.19
C ALA A 123 10.44 3.11 -5.48
N VAL A 124 10.32 3.00 -4.15
CA VAL A 124 10.91 1.90 -3.40
C VAL A 124 10.41 0.53 -3.88
N PHE A 125 9.19 0.46 -4.43
CA PHE A 125 8.63 -0.80 -4.92
C PHE A 125 9.16 -1.23 -6.28
N VAL A 126 9.77 -0.32 -7.03
CA VAL A 126 10.28 -0.63 -8.38
C VAL A 126 11.38 -1.68 -8.29
N GLY A 127 11.27 -2.72 -9.10
CA GLY A 127 12.26 -3.81 -9.12
C GLY A 127 12.08 -4.84 -8.00
N CYS A 128 11.02 -4.74 -7.21
CA CYS A 128 10.75 -5.72 -6.17
C CYS A 128 10.45 -7.09 -6.80
N PRO A 129 11.14 -8.18 -6.38
CA PRO A 129 10.91 -9.50 -6.93
C PRO A 129 9.45 -9.95 -6.78
N GLU A 130 8.92 -10.59 -7.82
CA GLU A 130 7.59 -11.22 -7.87
C GLU A 130 6.41 -10.29 -7.70
N LEU A 131 6.63 -8.98 -7.57
CA LEU A 131 5.55 -8.00 -7.37
C LEU A 131 4.96 -7.57 -8.71
N ASP A 132 3.64 -7.69 -8.85
CA ASP A 132 2.89 -7.08 -9.95
C ASP A 132 2.60 -5.63 -9.56
N LEU A 133 3.48 -4.73 -9.97
CA LEU A 133 3.44 -3.33 -9.58
C LEU A 133 2.79 -2.46 -10.65
N ARG A 134 1.83 -1.64 -10.24
CA ARG A 134 1.21 -0.62 -11.07
C ARG A 134 1.60 0.74 -10.51
N ILE A 135 2.50 1.44 -11.19
CA ILE A 135 3.05 2.69 -10.71
C ILE A 135 3.15 3.71 -11.86
N GLU A 136 2.77 4.96 -11.56
CA GLU A 136 2.83 6.09 -12.48
C GLU A 136 3.85 7.07 -11.95
N LEU A 137 5.10 6.91 -12.34
CA LEU A 137 6.15 7.84 -11.97
C LEU A 137 6.26 8.89 -13.05
N THR A 138 5.93 10.12 -12.70
CA THR A 138 6.08 11.26 -13.60
C THR A 138 7.42 11.92 -13.35
N ARG A 139 8.01 12.43 -14.41
CA ARG A 139 9.27 13.19 -14.34
C ARG A 139 9.00 14.66 -14.05
#